data_bf59f3b1ef77a91b782ced8431dc8179
#
_entry.id   bf59f3b1ef77a91b782ced8431dc8179
#
_cell.length_a   1.000
_cell.length_b   1.000
_cell.length_c   1.000
_cell.angle_alpha   90.00
_cell.angle_beta   90.00
_cell.angle_gamma   90.00
#
_symmetry.space_group_name_H-M   'P 1'
#
loop_
_entity.id
_entity.type
_entity.pdbx_description
1 polymer ?
#
loop_
_entity_poly.entity_id
_entity_poly.type
_entity_poly.pdbx_seq_one_letter_code
_entity_poly.pdbx_strand_id
1 'polypeptide(L)'
;MNAREVALNILNEVYTQQAYANISLSRHLQKNQLSDQDRRFITELVYGTVKAGDTLLWILKKFVNRPLNKIEPTIINILRLGIYQIVFMDKIPESAACNEAVNLAKKYSNQGSAKFVNGVLRNLIRQPEKYAMPTGNKASELAIREQHPLWLVKKFIHTFGSEAAIKLCQFNNTNAPLVLRTNNFKNNTTRINH
;
A
#
# COMPACT_ATOMS: atom_id res chain seq x y z
N MET A 1 1.74 15.01 -15.15
CA MET A 1 1.52 14.47 -13.78
C MET A 1 2.43 13.26 -13.65
N ASN A 2 3.22 13.16 -12.58
CA ASN A 2 4.08 11.99 -12.40
C ASN A 2 3.29 10.81 -11.81
N ALA A 3 3.84 9.58 -11.89
CA ALA A 3 3.16 8.38 -11.44
C ALA A 3 2.74 8.41 -9.96
N ARG A 4 3.57 8.98 -9.07
CA ARG A 4 3.25 9.10 -7.64
C ARG A 4 2.11 10.08 -7.37
N GLU A 5 2.01 11.11 -8.18
CA GLU A 5 0.90 12.08 -8.10
C GLU A 5 -0.42 11.44 -8.52
N VAL A 6 -0.41 10.63 -9.58
CA VAL A 6 -1.60 9.85 -9.98
C VAL A 6 -2.01 8.88 -8.87
N ALA A 7 -1.05 8.16 -8.28
CA ALA A 7 -1.31 7.27 -7.16
C ALA A 7 -1.89 8.02 -5.94
N LEU A 8 -1.37 9.19 -5.59
CA LEU A 8 -1.91 10.02 -4.50
C LEU A 8 -3.35 10.42 -4.75
N ASN A 9 -3.69 10.87 -5.97
CA ASN A 9 -5.07 11.25 -6.30
C ASN A 9 -6.03 10.07 -6.13
N ILE A 10 -5.64 8.88 -6.57
CA ILE A 10 -6.42 7.66 -6.38
C ILE A 10 -6.57 7.33 -4.89
N LEU A 11 -5.51 7.41 -4.11
CA LEU A 11 -5.56 7.17 -2.66
C LEU A 11 -6.44 8.19 -1.93
N ASN A 12 -6.44 9.46 -2.36
CA ASN A 12 -7.36 10.46 -1.83
C ASN A 12 -8.82 10.08 -2.11
N GLU A 13 -9.15 9.64 -3.33
CA GLU A 13 -10.50 9.16 -3.64
C GLU A 13 -10.89 7.94 -2.78
N VAL A 14 -9.98 6.98 -2.61
CA VAL A 14 -10.23 5.76 -1.81
C VAL A 14 -10.45 6.11 -0.34
N TYR A 15 -9.58 6.90 0.27
CA TYR A 15 -9.61 7.12 1.72
C TYR A 15 -10.50 8.29 2.16
N THR A 16 -10.79 9.26 1.30
CA THR A 16 -11.63 10.43 1.66
C THR A 16 -13.02 10.40 1.04
N GLN A 17 -13.17 9.74 -0.12
CA GLN A 17 -14.46 9.64 -0.84
C GLN A 17 -15.01 8.20 -0.82
N GLN A 18 -14.35 7.27 -0.15
CA GLN A 18 -14.73 5.85 -0.07
C GLN A 18 -14.87 5.17 -1.46
N ALA A 19 -14.09 5.63 -2.43
CA ALA A 19 -14.09 5.04 -3.76
C ALA A 19 -13.44 3.64 -3.75
N TYR A 20 -13.92 2.76 -4.62
CA TYR A 20 -13.26 1.46 -4.83
C TYR A 20 -11.92 1.65 -5.56
N ALA A 21 -10.85 1.09 -5.00
CA ALA A 21 -9.48 1.26 -5.52
C ALA A 21 -9.34 0.79 -6.98
N ASN A 22 -9.96 -0.34 -7.37
CA ASN A 22 -9.92 -0.86 -8.73
C ASN A 22 -10.64 0.06 -9.72
N ILE A 23 -11.78 0.66 -9.34
CA ILE A 23 -12.56 1.56 -10.20
C ILE A 23 -11.78 2.88 -10.38
N SER A 24 -11.31 3.47 -9.28
CA SER A 24 -10.53 4.71 -9.33
C SER A 24 -9.23 4.52 -10.14
N LEU A 25 -8.50 3.42 -9.90
CA LEU A 25 -7.28 3.08 -10.63
C LEU A 25 -7.55 2.97 -12.14
N SER A 26 -8.54 2.17 -12.55
CA SER A 26 -8.90 1.99 -13.97
C SER A 26 -9.19 3.32 -14.65
N ARG A 27 -10.01 4.17 -14.02
CA ARG A 27 -10.36 5.50 -14.53
C ARG A 27 -9.14 6.40 -14.72
N HIS A 28 -8.24 6.45 -13.74
CA HIS A 28 -7.04 7.28 -13.81
C HIS A 28 -6.04 6.75 -14.84
N LEU A 29 -5.88 5.43 -14.98
CA LEU A 29 -5.02 4.83 -16.00
C LEU A 29 -5.53 5.04 -17.43
N GLN A 30 -6.84 5.13 -17.64
CA GLN A 30 -7.43 5.42 -18.95
C GLN A 30 -7.33 6.91 -19.31
N LYS A 31 -7.52 7.80 -18.32
CA LYS A 31 -7.53 9.24 -18.54
C LYS A 31 -6.16 9.84 -18.83
N ASN A 32 -5.08 9.24 -18.32
CA ASN A 32 -3.72 9.76 -18.45
C ASN A 32 -2.95 9.00 -19.52
N GLN A 33 -2.18 9.74 -20.33
CA GLN A 33 -1.20 9.14 -21.24
C GLN A 33 0.03 8.72 -20.42
N LEU A 34 0.10 7.43 -20.08
CA LEU A 34 1.12 6.85 -19.22
C LEU A 34 1.87 5.75 -19.96
N SER A 35 3.19 5.67 -19.73
CA SER A 35 3.98 4.52 -20.17
C SER A 35 3.52 3.23 -19.47
N ASP A 36 3.79 2.08 -20.06
CA ASP A 36 3.48 0.79 -19.43
C ASP A 36 4.22 0.60 -18.09
N GLN A 37 5.41 1.16 -17.96
CA GLN A 37 6.16 1.17 -16.73
C GLN A 37 5.46 1.99 -15.64
N ASP A 38 4.98 3.20 -15.97
CA ASP A 38 4.23 4.04 -15.03
C ASP A 38 2.92 3.39 -14.62
N ARG A 39 2.19 2.77 -15.57
CA ARG A 39 0.94 2.06 -15.29
C ARG A 39 1.17 0.94 -14.27
N ARG A 40 2.20 0.12 -14.45
CA ARG A 40 2.57 -0.93 -13.48
C ARG A 40 2.97 -0.36 -12.14
N PHE A 41 3.77 0.70 -12.13
CA PHE A 41 4.22 1.36 -10.91
C PHE A 41 3.06 1.99 -10.12
N ILE A 42 2.14 2.70 -10.78
CA ILE A 42 0.93 3.24 -10.16
C ILE A 42 0.07 2.13 -9.58
N THR A 43 -0.11 1.04 -10.31
CA THR A 43 -0.90 -0.12 -9.88
C THR A 43 -0.32 -0.72 -8.60
N GLU A 44 0.99 -0.94 -8.56
CA GLU A 44 1.69 -1.42 -7.37
C GLU A 44 1.57 -0.46 -6.19
N LEU A 45 1.80 0.84 -6.40
CA LEU A 45 1.68 1.86 -5.36
C LEU A 45 0.27 1.90 -4.75
N VAL A 46 -0.76 1.87 -5.59
CA VAL A 46 -2.16 1.96 -5.14
C VAL A 46 -2.56 0.71 -4.39
N TYR A 47 -2.44 -0.47 -5.00
CA TYR A 47 -2.87 -1.70 -4.37
C TYR A 47 -2.04 -2.05 -3.14
N GLY A 48 -0.72 -1.86 -3.20
CA GLY A 48 0.14 -2.10 -2.07
C GLY A 48 -0.14 -1.17 -0.89
N THR A 49 -0.33 0.13 -1.14
CA THR A 49 -0.68 1.10 -0.09
C THR A 49 -2.06 0.81 0.51
N VAL A 50 -3.05 0.42 -0.29
CA VAL A 50 -4.39 0.08 0.21
C VAL A 50 -4.35 -1.21 1.01
N LYS A 51 -3.69 -2.25 0.52
CA LYS A 51 -3.52 -3.54 1.21
C LYS A 51 -2.83 -3.35 2.56
N ALA A 52 -1.73 -2.63 2.59
CA ALA A 52 -0.94 -2.39 3.80
C ALA A 52 -1.52 -1.29 4.72
N GLY A 53 -2.70 -0.74 4.41
CA GLY A 53 -3.24 0.48 5.02
C GLY A 53 -3.17 0.55 6.54
N ASP A 54 -3.63 -0.48 7.26
CA ASP A 54 -3.57 -0.54 8.74
C ASP A 54 -2.13 -0.67 9.26
N THR A 55 -1.30 -1.45 8.57
CA THR A 55 0.13 -1.61 8.88
C THR A 55 0.87 -0.28 8.71
N LEU A 56 0.60 0.46 7.61
CA LEU A 56 1.20 1.77 7.38
C LEU A 56 0.80 2.78 8.45
N LEU A 57 -0.45 2.76 8.92
CA LEU A 57 -0.88 3.61 10.02
C LEU A 57 -0.25 3.20 11.36
N TRP A 58 -0.06 1.91 11.61
CA TRP A 58 0.64 1.41 12.78
C TRP A 58 2.11 1.85 12.79
N ILE A 59 2.79 1.77 11.64
CA ILE A 59 4.15 2.32 11.48
C ILE A 59 4.14 3.83 11.72
N LEU A 60 3.27 4.57 11.05
CA LEU A 60 3.19 6.03 11.13
C LEU A 60 3.01 6.52 12.58
N LYS A 61 2.16 5.86 13.38
CA LYS A 61 1.92 6.19 14.79
C LYS A 61 3.18 6.15 15.65
N LYS A 62 4.21 5.41 15.27
CA LYS A 62 5.48 5.33 16.00
C LYS A 62 6.40 6.55 15.77
N PHE A 63 6.13 7.33 14.73
CA PHE A 63 6.95 8.48 14.32
C PHE A 63 6.25 9.82 14.40
N VAL A 64 4.97 9.84 14.78
CA VAL A 64 4.21 11.08 14.97
C VAL A 64 3.77 11.23 16.41
N ASN A 65 3.94 12.44 16.98
CA ASN A 65 3.59 12.75 18.37
C ASN A 65 2.17 13.30 18.51
N ARG A 66 1.47 13.54 17.42
CA ARG A 66 0.10 14.08 17.41
C ARG A 66 -0.90 13.05 16.93
N PRO A 67 -2.16 13.12 17.39
CA PRO A 67 -3.21 12.23 16.92
C PRO A 67 -3.39 12.32 15.40
N LEU A 68 -3.57 11.17 14.72
CA LEU A 68 -3.68 11.14 13.25
C LEU A 68 -4.89 11.92 12.71
N ASN A 69 -5.99 12.00 13.46
CA ASN A 69 -7.17 12.79 13.11
C ASN A 69 -6.94 14.32 13.13
N LYS A 70 -5.79 14.78 13.63
CA LYS A 70 -5.34 16.18 13.57
C LYS A 70 -4.39 16.44 12.39
N ILE A 71 -4.12 15.45 11.57
CA ILE A 71 -3.31 15.57 10.36
C ILE A 71 -4.25 15.60 9.16
N GLU A 72 -3.99 16.50 8.22
CA GLU A 72 -4.74 16.60 6.96
C GLU A 72 -4.77 15.24 6.25
N PRO A 73 -5.93 14.75 5.78
CA PRO A 73 -6.07 13.44 5.13
C PRO A 73 -5.11 13.23 3.97
N THR A 74 -4.91 14.24 3.12
CA THR A 74 -3.97 14.19 2.00
C THR A 74 -2.53 13.97 2.47
N ILE A 75 -2.14 14.61 3.59
CA ILE A 75 -0.80 14.42 4.18
C ILE A 75 -0.65 13.00 4.74
N ILE A 76 -1.69 12.45 5.36
CA ILE A 76 -1.67 11.03 5.78
C ILE A 76 -1.46 10.10 4.56
N ASN A 77 -2.14 10.37 3.44
CA ASN A 77 -2.00 9.56 2.23
C ASN A 77 -0.62 9.70 1.58
N ILE A 78 -0.02 10.90 1.61
CA ILE A 78 1.37 11.12 1.21
C ILE A 78 2.34 10.32 2.10
N LEU A 79 2.12 10.34 3.42
CA LEU A 79 2.93 9.56 4.36
C LEU A 79 2.75 8.05 4.14
N ARG A 80 1.52 7.55 3.95
CA ARG A 80 1.27 6.14 3.59
C ARG A 80 2.06 5.74 2.34
N LEU A 81 1.97 6.56 1.29
CA LEU A 81 2.66 6.31 0.02
C LEU A 81 4.19 6.32 0.18
N GLY A 82 4.72 7.25 0.98
CA GLY A 82 6.16 7.32 1.30
C GLY A 82 6.63 6.12 2.11
N ILE A 83 5.91 5.78 3.18
CA ILE A 83 6.21 4.63 4.04
C ILE A 83 6.14 3.32 3.24
N TYR A 84 5.11 3.14 2.39
CA TYR A 84 5.00 1.94 1.55
C TYR A 84 6.22 1.76 0.66
N GLN A 85 6.68 2.82 -0.01
CA GLN A 85 7.86 2.77 -0.87
C GLN A 85 9.14 2.46 -0.08
N ILE A 86 9.32 3.05 1.11
CA ILE A 86 10.53 2.86 1.94
C ILE A 86 10.56 1.45 2.54
N VAL A 87 9.41 0.94 3.00
CA VAL A 87 9.38 -0.30 3.81
C VAL A 87 9.13 -1.55 2.97
N PHE A 88 8.40 -1.43 1.84
CA PHE A 88 7.91 -2.58 1.08
C PHE A 88 8.37 -2.62 -0.39
N MET A 89 9.14 -1.63 -0.85
CA MET A 89 9.60 -1.58 -2.24
C MET A 89 11.12 -1.49 -2.33
N ASP A 90 11.81 -2.63 -2.30
CA ASP A 90 13.28 -2.73 -2.31
C ASP A 90 13.96 -2.02 -3.49
N LYS A 91 13.26 -1.87 -4.62
CA LYS A 91 13.80 -1.25 -5.84
C LYS A 91 13.74 0.28 -5.81
N ILE A 92 13.10 0.89 -4.82
CA ILE A 92 12.96 2.35 -4.71
C ILE A 92 13.95 2.86 -3.66
N PRO A 93 14.90 3.73 -4.05
CA PRO A 93 15.78 4.37 -3.07
C PRO A 93 14.96 5.16 -2.04
N GLU A 94 15.24 4.96 -0.76
CA GLU A 94 14.55 5.65 0.35
C GLU A 94 14.59 7.18 0.21
N SER A 95 15.74 7.72 -0.24
CA SER A 95 15.91 9.15 -0.50
C SER A 95 14.98 9.66 -1.60
N ALA A 96 14.77 8.87 -2.65
CA ALA A 96 13.85 9.20 -3.74
C ALA A 96 12.40 9.18 -3.25
N ALA A 97 11.99 8.16 -2.49
CA ALA A 97 10.66 8.08 -1.90
C ALA A 97 10.37 9.27 -0.97
N CYS A 98 11.35 9.64 -0.12
CA CYS A 98 11.24 10.78 0.78
C CYS A 98 11.13 12.11 0.01
N ASN A 99 12.00 12.36 -0.96
CA ASN A 99 12.00 13.60 -1.74
C ASN A 99 10.68 13.78 -2.53
N GLU A 100 10.19 12.74 -3.15
CA GLU A 100 8.91 12.79 -3.87
C GLU A 100 7.71 13.02 -2.95
N ALA A 101 7.68 12.40 -1.77
CA ALA A 101 6.66 12.67 -0.77
C ALA A 101 6.67 14.13 -0.30
N VAL A 102 7.87 14.71 -0.10
CA VAL A 102 8.03 16.13 0.25
C VAL A 102 7.53 17.04 -0.88
N ASN A 103 7.83 16.71 -2.13
CA ASN A 103 7.35 17.46 -3.30
C ASN A 103 5.81 17.42 -3.41
N LEU A 104 5.20 16.26 -3.19
CA LEU A 104 3.75 16.13 -3.12
C LEU A 104 3.15 16.97 -1.99
N ALA A 105 3.76 16.95 -0.80
CA ALA A 105 3.29 17.76 0.32
C ALA A 105 3.37 19.28 0.06
N LYS A 106 4.44 19.75 -0.63
CA LYS A 106 4.55 21.14 -1.08
C LYS A 106 3.44 21.51 -2.07
N LYS A 107 3.13 20.60 -2.99
CA LYS A 107 2.15 20.85 -4.06
C LYS A 107 0.71 20.81 -3.55
N TYR A 108 0.38 19.89 -2.67
CA TYR A 108 -0.99 19.61 -2.24
C TYR A 108 -1.37 20.22 -0.88
N SER A 109 -0.43 20.82 -0.17
CA SER A 109 -0.66 21.51 1.10
C SER A 109 0.23 22.75 1.21
N ASN A 110 1.20 22.77 2.11
CA ASN A 110 2.04 23.93 2.36
C ASN A 110 3.47 23.53 2.80
N GLN A 111 4.34 24.53 2.96
CA GLN A 111 5.74 24.33 3.36
C GLN A 111 5.87 23.71 4.76
N GLY A 112 4.97 24.01 5.68
CA GLY A 112 4.94 23.40 7.03
C GLY A 112 4.65 21.89 6.94
N SER A 113 3.68 21.49 6.13
CA SER A 113 3.35 20.09 5.83
C SER A 113 4.52 19.37 5.16
N ALA A 114 5.22 20.02 4.24
CA ALA A 114 6.39 19.46 3.59
C ALA A 114 7.55 19.21 4.59
N LYS A 115 7.81 20.15 5.50
CA LYS A 115 8.80 19.98 6.59
C LYS A 115 8.39 18.82 7.52
N PHE A 116 7.11 18.72 7.84
CA PHE A 116 6.58 17.64 8.67
C PHE A 116 6.75 16.27 8.00
N VAL A 117 6.34 16.11 6.72
CA VAL A 117 6.53 14.87 5.94
C VAL A 117 8.00 14.48 5.88
N ASN A 118 8.90 15.43 5.60
CA ASN A 118 10.34 15.19 5.57
C ASN A 118 10.87 14.69 6.92
N GLY A 119 10.46 15.35 8.02
CA GLY A 119 10.85 14.95 9.37
C GLY A 119 10.42 13.52 9.72
N VAL A 120 9.16 13.18 9.43
CA VAL A 120 8.61 11.83 9.70
C VAL A 120 9.34 10.77 8.88
N LEU A 121 9.47 10.94 7.56
CA LEU A 121 10.08 9.93 6.71
C LEU A 121 11.59 9.77 6.93
N ARG A 122 12.32 10.87 7.17
CA ARG A 122 13.75 10.76 7.54
C ARG A 122 13.96 10.09 8.89
N ASN A 123 13.07 10.33 9.86
CA ASN A 123 13.14 9.67 11.15
C ASN A 123 12.84 8.17 11.04
N LEU A 124 11.88 7.79 10.18
CA LEU A 124 11.58 6.39 9.85
C LEU A 124 12.81 5.69 9.24
N ILE A 125 13.46 6.30 8.25
CA ILE A 125 14.67 5.75 7.61
C ILE A 125 15.80 5.53 8.62
N ARG A 126 15.97 6.44 9.59
CA ARG A 126 17.04 6.37 10.60
C ARG A 126 16.81 5.34 11.70
N GLN A 127 15.58 4.90 11.92
CA GLN A 127 15.18 4.06 13.05
C GLN A 127 14.32 2.86 12.59
N PRO A 128 14.86 2.00 11.71
CA PRO A 128 14.13 0.84 11.18
C PRO A 128 13.70 -0.14 12.26
N GLU A 129 14.44 -0.22 13.38
CA GLU A 129 14.11 -1.08 14.52
C GLU A 129 12.77 -0.72 15.17
N LYS A 130 12.32 0.53 15.07
CA LYS A 130 11.05 0.96 15.66
C LYS A 130 9.82 0.37 14.97
N TYR A 131 9.94 0.00 13.69
CA TYR A 131 8.85 -0.60 12.95
C TYR A 131 9.09 -2.07 12.57
N ALA A 132 10.03 -2.73 13.27
CA ALA A 132 10.16 -4.17 13.16
C ALA A 132 8.80 -4.85 13.33
N MET A 133 8.46 -5.72 12.38
CA MET A 133 7.14 -6.37 12.37
C MET A 133 7.00 -7.28 13.60
N PRO A 134 5.82 -7.29 14.24
CA PRO A 134 5.59 -8.13 15.40
C PRO A 134 5.71 -9.62 15.05
N THR A 135 6.37 -10.38 15.92
CA THR A 135 6.63 -11.82 15.73
C THR A 135 5.61 -12.71 16.44
N GLY A 136 4.78 -12.14 17.31
CA GLY A 136 3.78 -12.90 18.07
C GLY A 136 2.60 -13.39 17.23
N ASN A 137 1.75 -14.20 17.86
CA ASN A 137 0.60 -14.86 17.24
C ASN A 137 -0.75 -14.29 17.67
N LYS A 138 -0.78 -13.16 18.40
CA LYS A 138 -2.02 -12.47 18.70
C LYS A 138 -2.67 -11.98 17.40
N ALA A 139 -4.00 -11.98 17.33
CA ALA A 139 -4.72 -11.53 16.14
C ALA A 139 -4.29 -10.12 15.66
N SER A 140 -4.02 -9.20 16.58
CA SER A 140 -3.55 -7.85 16.26
C SER A 140 -2.14 -7.83 15.66
N GLU A 141 -1.26 -8.69 16.13
CA GLU A 141 0.13 -8.82 15.64
C GLU A 141 0.15 -9.48 14.26
N LEU A 142 -0.64 -10.54 14.09
CA LEU A 142 -0.82 -11.20 12.81
C LEU A 142 -1.41 -10.24 11.76
N ALA A 143 -2.42 -9.46 12.14
CA ALA A 143 -3.05 -8.47 11.27
C ALA A 143 -2.02 -7.45 10.73
N ILE A 144 -1.15 -6.94 11.59
CA ILE A 144 -0.08 -5.99 11.18
C ILE A 144 0.96 -6.67 10.32
N ARG A 145 1.48 -7.83 10.75
CA ARG A 145 2.55 -8.55 10.04
C ARG A 145 2.13 -8.99 8.65
N GLU A 146 0.93 -9.56 8.53
CA GLU A 146 0.41 -10.09 7.27
C GLU A 146 -0.45 -9.09 6.48
N GLN A 147 -0.53 -7.82 6.92
CA GLN A 147 -1.25 -6.76 6.23
C GLN A 147 -2.72 -7.10 5.95
N HIS A 148 -3.41 -7.63 6.95
CA HIS A 148 -4.83 -7.96 6.88
C HIS A 148 -5.63 -7.13 7.89
N PRO A 149 -6.89 -6.75 7.59
CA PRO A 149 -7.76 -6.11 8.58
C PRO A 149 -7.95 -6.99 9.82
N LEU A 150 -7.86 -6.40 11.01
CA LEU A 150 -7.96 -7.15 12.27
C LEU A 150 -9.26 -7.97 12.39
N TRP A 151 -10.38 -7.43 11.90
CA TRP A 151 -11.65 -8.13 11.93
C TRP A 151 -11.63 -9.43 11.10
N LEU A 152 -10.94 -9.40 9.96
CA LEU A 152 -10.80 -10.56 9.07
C LEU A 152 -9.90 -11.63 9.69
N VAL A 153 -8.79 -11.23 10.30
CA VAL A 153 -7.90 -12.15 11.01
C VAL A 153 -8.62 -12.81 12.18
N LYS A 154 -9.40 -12.04 12.98
CA LYS A 154 -10.22 -12.60 14.05
C LYS A 154 -11.22 -13.63 13.51
N LYS A 155 -11.87 -13.35 12.37
CA LYS A 155 -12.79 -14.28 11.72
C LYS A 155 -12.08 -15.56 11.27
N PHE A 156 -10.89 -15.45 10.66
CA PHE A 156 -10.09 -16.62 10.26
C PHE A 156 -9.71 -17.48 11.47
N ILE A 157 -9.23 -16.86 12.56
CA ILE A 157 -8.87 -17.58 13.79
C ILE A 157 -10.10 -18.29 14.38
N HIS A 158 -11.25 -17.63 14.43
CA HIS A 158 -12.47 -18.22 14.94
C HIS A 158 -12.94 -19.42 14.09
N THR A 159 -12.81 -19.32 12.76
CA THR A 159 -13.36 -20.35 11.84
C THR A 159 -12.40 -21.53 11.65
N PHE A 160 -11.09 -21.28 11.59
CA PHE A 160 -10.10 -22.27 11.17
C PHE A 160 -9.05 -22.58 12.25
N GLY A 161 -9.07 -21.88 13.39
CA GLY A 161 -8.02 -21.94 14.40
C GLY A 161 -6.79 -21.11 14.05
N SER A 162 -5.92 -20.87 15.02
CA SER A 162 -4.80 -19.93 14.89
C SER A 162 -3.77 -20.37 13.84
N GLU A 163 -3.42 -21.65 13.81
CA GLU A 163 -2.40 -22.15 12.88
C GLU A 163 -2.85 -22.05 11.41
N ALA A 164 -4.08 -22.48 11.11
CA ALA A 164 -4.62 -22.37 9.76
C ALA A 164 -4.84 -20.92 9.33
N ALA A 165 -5.24 -20.04 10.26
CA ALA A 165 -5.38 -18.61 10.00
C ALA A 165 -4.05 -17.96 9.61
N ILE A 166 -2.93 -18.31 10.26
CA ILE A 166 -1.60 -17.84 9.91
C ILE A 166 -1.25 -18.26 8.48
N LYS A 167 -1.38 -19.56 8.18
CA LYS A 167 -1.09 -20.09 6.82
C LYS A 167 -1.97 -19.44 5.75
N LEU A 168 -3.26 -19.20 6.06
CA LEU A 168 -4.19 -18.53 5.14
C LEU A 168 -3.78 -17.08 4.87
N CYS A 169 -3.41 -16.31 5.89
CA CYS A 169 -2.94 -14.94 5.72
C CYS A 169 -1.65 -14.89 4.89
N GLN A 170 -0.71 -15.80 5.12
CA GLN A 170 0.51 -15.93 4.35
C GLN A 170 0.22 -16.30 2.89
N PHE A 171 -0.66 -17.28 2.67
CA PHE A 171 -1.09 -17.69 1.33
C PHE A 171 -1.74 -16.55 0.55
N ASN A 172 -2.60 -15.77 1.19
CA ASN A 172 -3.23 -14.59 0.57
C ASN A 172 -2.21 -13.51 0.13
N ASN A 173 -1.00 -13.54 0.68
CA ASN A 173 0.08 -12.62 0.31
C ASN A 173 0.96 -13.16 -0.83
N THR A 174 0.79 -14.40 -1.24
CA THR A 174 1.51 -14.95 -2.39
C THR A 174 0.94 -14.42 -3.71
N ASN A 175 1.78 -14.38 -4.75
CA ASN A 175 1.29 -14.05 -6.09
C ASN A 175 0.37 -15.17 -6.58
N ALA A 176 -0.84 -14.82 -6.98
CA ALA A 176 -1.75 -15.78 -7.58
C ALA A 176 -1.17 -16.27 -8.92
N PRO A 177 -1.17 -17.59 -9.19
CA PRO A 177 -0.78 -18.10 -10.50
C PRO A 177 -1.75 -17.60 -11.57
N LEU A 178 -1.22 -17.30 -12.75
CA LEU A 178 -2.07 -17.01 -13.89
C LEU A 178 -2.78 -18.29 -14.34
N VAL A 179 -4.09 -18.34 -14.13
CA VAL A 179 -4.92 -19.48 -14.54
C VAL A 179 -5.79 -19.06 -15.73
N LEU A 180 -5.66 -19.76 -16.85
CA LEU A 180 -6.44 -19.53 -18.05
C LEU A 180 -7.34 -20.74 -18.31
N ARG A 181 -8.61 -20.47 -18.60
CA ARG A 181 -9.54 -21.49 -19.09
C ARG A 181 -9.59 -21.41 -20.61
N THR A 182 -9.15 -22.48 -21.27
CA THR A 182 -9.22 -22.56 -22.73
C THR A 182 -10.66 -22.87 -23.18
N ASN A 183 -11.08 -22.25 -24.29
CA ASN A 183 -12.33 -22.60 -24.92
C ASN A 183 -12.08 -23.74 -25.92
N ASN A 184 -12.33 -24.97 -25.51
CA ASN A 184 -12.10 -26.18 -26.31
C ASN A 184 -12.90 -26.23 -27.61
N PHE A 185 -13.96 -25.41 -27.76
CA PHE A 185 -14.72 -25.29 -29.00
C PHE A 185 -14.07 -24.40 -30.06
N LYS A 186 -13.14 -23.51 -29.63
CA LYS A 186 -12.50 -22.54 -30.51
C LYS A 186 -10.99 -22.75 -30.69
N ASN A 187 -10.31 -23.39 -29.76
CA ASN A 187 -8.86 -23.58 -29.80
C ASN A 187 -8.45 -24.92 -29.16
N ASN A 188 -7.56 -25.64 -29.80
CA ASN A 188 -6.90 -26.80 -29.20
C ASN A 188 -5.89 -26.32 -28.12
N THR A 189 -5.89 -27.00 -27.01
CA THR A 189 -5.06 -26.69 -25.78
C THR A 189 -3.56 -26.66 -26.05
N THR A 190 -3.11 -27.28 -27.16
CA THR A 190 -1.69 -27.36 -27.58
C THR A 190 -1.08 -26.05 -28.06
N ARG A 191 -1.87 -24.96 -28.22
CA ARG A 191 -1.37 -23.65 -28.71
C ARG A 191 -1.07 -22.61 -27.62
N ILE A 192 -1.18 -22.96 -26.33
CA ILE A 192 -1.02 -21.99 -25.22
C ILE A 192 0.32 -22.14 -24.49
N ASN A 193 1.18 -23.08 -24.91
CA ASN A 193 2.49 -23.35 -24.28
C ASN A 193 3.65 -22.59 -24.96
N HIS A 194 3.44 -21.30 -25.31
CA HIS A 194 4.55 -20.42 -25.76
C HIS A 194 4.41 -19.03 -25.16
#